data_1675392446ba320ceaacb46f197eac00
#
_entry.id   1675392446ba320ceaacb46f197eac00
#
_cell.length_a   1.000
_cell.length_b   1.000
_cell.length_c   1.000
_cell.angle_alpha   90.00
_cell.angle_beta   90.00
_cell.angle_gamma   90.00
#
_symmetry.space_group_name_H-M   'P 1'
#
loop_
_entity.id
_entity.type
_entity.pdbx_description
1 polymer ?
#
loop_
_entity_poly.entity_id
_entity_poly.type
_entity_poly.pdbx_seq_one_letter_code
_entity_poly.pdbx_strand_id
1 'polypeptide(L)'
;MIDVVRGNHDTNIEEFLPKGIRIRPSTGMKINDVGYVHGHTWPSKDVMECKTLVMAHEHPAVMFRDGVGKQTNEPCWMRGKFRETSEKYPVMPEEFIIIPSFNRMLGGSPMNVNNGKFLNPLLSEDYIDMDNSELFLLDGINLGKRCDNMVDDRYEMRNLKRGPRGY
;
A
#
# COMPACT_ATOMS: atom_id res chain seq x y z
N MET A 1 -17.33 -8.86 18.68
CA MET A 1 -18.06 -8.42 17.45
C MET A 1 -16.98 -8.17 16.39
N ILE A 2 -17.18 -8.61 15.14
CA ILE A 2 -16.22 -8.48 14.04
C ILE A 2 -16.81 -7.54 13.00
N ASP A 3 -16.04 -6.55 12.58
CA ASP A 3 -16.35 -5.67 11.46
C ASP A 3 -15.42 -6.01 10.29
N VAL A 4 -15.98 -6.13 9.08
CA VAL A 4 -15.25 -6.39 7.84
C VAL A 4 -15.46 -5.20 6.91
N VAL A 5 -14.40 -4.49 6.56
CA VAL A 5 -14.45 -3.44 5.54
C VAL A 5 -14.40 -4.11 4.17
N ARG A 6 -15.40 -3.82 3.33
CA ARG A 6 -15.53 -4.43 2.00
C ARG A 6 -14.34 -4.11 1.10
N GLY A 7 -13.72 -5.15 0.57
CA GLY A 7 -12.69 -5.07 -0.47
C GLY A 7 -13.26 -5.19 -1.88
N ASN A 8 -12.40 -5.03 -2.87
CA ASN A 8 -12.78 -5.10 -4.30
C ASN A 8 -13.10 -6.53 -4.78
N HIS A 9 -12.71 -7.56 -4.03
CA HIS A 9 -13.02 -8.96 -4.31
C HIS A 9 -14.16 -9.54 -3.46
N ASP A 10 -14.80 -8.73 -2.63
CA ASP A 10 -15.80 -9.15 -1.65
C ASP A 10 -17.24 -9.02 -2.18
N THR A 11 -17.46 -9.30 -3.48
CA THR A 11 -18.80 -9.34 -4.05
C THR A 11 -19.62 -10.44 -3.38
N ASN A 12 -20.80 -10.09 -2.87
CA ASN A 12 -21.72 -11.01 -2.19
C ASN A 12 -21.15 -11.69 -0.93
N ILE A 13 -20.17 -11.08 -0.29
CA ILE A 13 -19.53 -11.64 0.93
C ILE A 13 -20.57 -11.91 2.03
N GLU A 14 -21.69 -11.16 2.07
CA GLU A 14 -22.77 -11.31 3.03
C GLU A 14 -23.37 -12.71 3.03
N GLU A 15 -23.41 -13.38 1.88
CA GLU A 15 -23.97 -14.72 1.72
C GLU A 15 -23.13 -15.80 2.40
N PHE A 16 -21.85 -15.51 2.66
CA PHE A 16 -20.88 -16.48 3.17
C PHE A 16 -20.45 -16.23 4.62
N LEU A 17 -20.85 -15.09 5.18
CA LEU A 17 -20.39 -14.72 6.53
C LEU A 17 -21.26 -15.31 7.63
N PRO A 18 -20.67 -15.78 8.74
CA PRO A 18 -21.40 -16.20 9.91
C PRO A 18 -22.23 -15.05 10.53
N LYS A 19 -23.29 -15.42 11.26
CA LYS A 19 -24.09 -14.44 12.01
C LYS A 19 -23.22 -13.67 13.01
N GLY A 20 -23.45 -12.35 13.11
CA GLY A 20 -22.73 -11.48 14.05
C GLY A 20 -21.50 -10.77 13.48
N ILE A 21 -21.18 -11.00 12.19
CA ILE A 21 -20.21 -10.20 11.45
C ILE A 21 -20.92 -9.03 10.77
N ARG A 22 -20.38 -7.85 10.87
CA ARG A 22 -20.91 -6.65 10.22
C ARG A 22 -20.04 -6.28 9.03
N ILE A 23 -20.68 -6.09 7.87
CA ILE A 23 -20.00 -5.55 6.69
C ILE A 23 -20.02 -4.03 6.77
N ARG A 24 -18.89 -3.42 6.58
CA ARG A 24 -18.71 -1.97 6.46
C ARG A 24 -18.53 -1.59 4.98
N PRO A 25 -18.93 -0.37 4.59
CA PRO A 25 -18.79 0.07 3.21
C PRO A 25 -17.32 0.10 2.77
N SER A 26 -17.10 0.03 1.46
CA SER A 26 -15.76 0.15 0.86
C SER A 26 -15.10 1.51 1.11
N THR A 27 -15.90 2.54 1.38
CA THR A 27 -15.44 3.88 1.76
C THR A 27 -14.86 3.94 3.18
N GLY A 28 -14.92 2.81 3.91
CA GLY A 28 -14.25 2.63 5.20
C GLY A 28 -15.14 2.77 6.42
N MET A 29 -14.49 2.72 7.56
CA MET A 29 -15.09 2.94 8.88
C MET A 29 -14.07 3.63 9.80
N LYS A 30 -14.56 4.31 10.82
CA LYS A 30 -13.73 4.92 11.88
C LYS A 30 -14.05 4.29 13.24
N ILE A 31 -13.00 3.97 14.00
CA ILE A 31 -13.10 3.56 15.41
C ILE A 31 -12.19 4.49 16.19
N ASN A 32 -12.75 5.31 17.06
CA ASN A 32 -12.02 6.37 17.76
C ASN A 32 -11.27 7.26 16.74
N ASP A 33 -9.95 7.39 16.89
CA ASP A 33 -9.10 8.22 16.04
C ASP A 33 -8.44 7.43 14.89
N VAL A 34 -8.88 6.19 14.63
CA VAL A 34 -8.34 5.34 13.58
C VAL A 34 -9.38 5.07 12.51
N GLY A 35 -9.06 5.43 11.28
CA GLY A 35 -9.82 5.08 10.08
C GLY A 35 -9.32 3.77 9.48
N TYR A 36 -10.23 2.97 8.95
CA TYR A 36 -9.93 1.69 8.30
C TYR A 36 -10.59 1.66 6.92
N VAL A 37 -9.80 1.43 5.89
CA VAL A 37 -10.28 1.26 4.51
C VAL A 37 -9.60 0.06 3.86
N HIS A 38 -10.28 -0.56 2.89
CA HIS A 38 -9.57 -1.52 2.05
C HIS A 38 -8.55 -0.81 1.15
N GLY A 39 -8.90 0.30 0.53
CA GLY A 39 -7.98 1.14 -0.24
C GLY A 39 -8.22 1.17 -1.75
N HIS A 40 -9.21 0.42 -2.30
CA HIS A 40 -9.55 0.44 -3.73
C HIS A 40 -10.53 1.54 -4.13
N THR A 41 -11.12 2.23 -3.14
CA THR A 41 -12.04 3.35 -3.33
C THR A 41 -11.62 4.55 -2.51
N TRP A 42 -12.15 5.70 -2.85
CA TRP A 42 -11.97 6.90 -2.04
C TRP A 42 -12.61 6.71 -0.65
N PRO A 43 -11.89 7.01 0.44
CA PRO A 43 -12.48 7.03 1.78
C PRO A 43 -13.60 8.06 1.90
N SER A 44 -14.55 7.83 2.79
CA SER A 44 -15.53 8.85 3.16
C SER A 44 -14.88 10.00 3.93
N LYS A 45 -15.49 11.19 3.92
CA LYS A 45 -14.95 12.37 4.59
C LYS A 45 -14.79 12.17 6.10
N ASP A 46 -15.76 11.52 6.73
CA ASP A 46 -15.74 11.21 8.17
C ASP A 46 -14.62 10.22 8.53
N VAL A 47 -14.28 9.30 7.65
CA VAL A 47 -13.13 8.39 7.83
C VAL A 47 -11.81 9.16 7.73
N MET A 48 -11.71 10.13 6.82
CA MET A 48 -10.51 10.95 6.68
C MET A 48 -10.28 11.94 7.84
N GLU A 49 -11.30 12.22 8.65
CA GLU A 49 -11.18 13.00 9.90
C GLU A 49 -10.57 12.20 11.07
N CYS A 50 -9.93 11.08 10.80
CA CYS A 50 -9.19 10.30 11.80
C CYS A 50 -7.78 10.86 12.01
N LYS A 51 -7.11 10.39 13.06
CA LYS A 51 -5.70 10.69 13.29
C LYS A 51 -4.78 9.79 12.44
N THR A 52 -5.10 8.50 12.39
CA THR A 52 -4.35 7.50 11.64
C THR A 52 -5.27 6.77 10.68
N LEU A 53 -4.91 6.69 9.39
CA LEU A 53 -5.63 5.89 8.39
C LEU A 53 -4.89 4.59 8.11
N VAL A 54 -5.54 3.46 8.36
CA VAL A 54 -5.03 2.12 8.02
C VAL A 54 -5.64 1.68 6.70
N MET A 55 -4.79 1.31 5.75
CA MET A 55 -5.15 0.89 4.39
C MET A 55 -4.57 -0.47 4.06
N ALA A 56 -5.26 -1.21 3.18
CA ALA A 56 -4.78 -2.44 2.56
C ALA A 56 -4.68 -2.28 1.03
N HIS A 57 -5.11 -3.29 0.26
CA HIS A 57 -5.28 -3.33 -1.19
C HIS A 57 -3.99 -3.27 -2.01
N GLU A 58 -3.07 -2.36 -1.69
CA GLU A 58 -1.84 -2.16 -2.44
C GLU A 58 -0.83 -3.29 -2.26
N HIS A 59 -0.96 -4.09 -1.19
CA HIS A 59 -0.05 -5.19 -0.85
C HIS A 59 1.43 -4.76 -0.88
N PRO A 60 1.85 -3.80 -0.06
CA PRO A 60 3.19 -3.24 -0.14
C PRO A 60 4.27 -4.30 0.06
N ALA A 61 5.30 -4.22 -0.78
CA ALA A 61 6.50 -5.04 -0.70
C ALA A 61 7.75 -4.18 -0.92
N VAL A 62 8.89 -4.68 -0.52
CA VAL A 62 10.20 -4.11 -0.85
C VAL A 62 10.89 -5.05 -1.82
N MET A 63 11.34 -4.51 -2.94
CA MET A 63 12.18 -5.24 -3.89
C MET A 63 13.63 -5.20 -3.43
N PHE A 64 14.23 -6.35 -3.27
CA PHE A 64 15.67 -6.52 -3.11
C PHE A 64 16.27 -7.06 -4.39
N ARG A 65 17.49 -6.59 -4.71
CA ARG A 65 18.27 -7.10 -5.83
C ARG A 65 19.64 -7.52 -5.35
N ASP A 66 20.04 -8.75 -5.62
CA ASP A 66 21.37 -9.25 -5.27
C ASP A 66 22.43 -8.83 -6.30
N GLY A 67 23.70 -9.17 -6.03
CA GLY A 67 24.84 -8.81 -6.88
C GLY A 67 24.86 -9.46 -8.26
N VAL A 68 24.05 -10.53 -8.49
CA VAL A 68 23.88 -11.19 -9.78
C VAL A 68 22.60 -10.72 -10.51
N GLY A 69 21.84 -9.81 -9.91
CA GLY A 69 20.66 -9.19 -10.51
C GLY A 69 19.35 -9.93 -10.23
N LYS A 70 19.35 -10.98 -9.39
CA LYS A 70 18.13 -11.67 -8.98
C LYS A 70 17.29 -10.72 -8.09
N GLN A 71 16.01 -10.65 -8.38
CA GLN A 71 15.05 -9.84 -7.64
C GLN A 71 14.21 -10.73 -6.71
N THR A 72 13.95 -10.24 -5.51
CA THR A 72 13.01 -10.81 -4.54
C THR A 72 12.16 -9.70 -3.96
N ASN A 73 10.86 -9.96 -3.79
CA ASN A 73 9.92 -9.03 -3.17
C ASN A 73 9.55 -9.56 -1.79
N GLU A 74 9.84 -8.79 -0.76
CA GLU A 74 9.46 -9.11 0.61
C GLU A 74 8.30 -8.24 1.06
N PRO A 75 7.19 -8.81 1.57
CA PRO A 75 6.07 -8.04 2.10
C PRO A 75 6.52 -7.08 3.20
N CYS A 76 5.97 -5.88 3.19
CA CYS A 76 6.32 -4.87 4.19
C CYS A 76 5.10 -4.07 4.65
N TRP A 77 5.23 -3.40 5.77
CA TRP A 77 4.38 -2.31 6.19
C TRP A 77 4.96 -1.02 5.63
N MET A 78 4.11 -0.11 5.22
CA MET A 78 4.51 1.25 4.87
C MET A 78 3.79 2.24 5.77
N ARG A 79 4.55 3.14 6.40
CA ARG A 79 4.02 4.17 7.29
C ARG A 79 4.56 5.53 6.90
N GLY A 80 3.70 6.53 6.92
CA GLY A 80 4.11 7.89 6.57
C GLY A 80 3.04 8.93 6.88
N LYS A 81 3.22 10.10 6.29
CA LYS A 81 2.33 11.25 6.46
C LYS A 81 1.58 11.54 5.16
N PHE A 82 0.42 12.13 5.32
CA PHE A 82 -0.27 12.75 4.21
C PHE A 82 0.41 14.08 3.85
N ARG A 83 0.29 14.47 2.58
CA ARG A 83 0.57 15.83 2.16
C ARG A 83 -0.47 16.78 2.72
N GLU A 84 -0.19 18.08 2.65
CA GLU A 84 -1.15 19.09 3.10
C GLU A 84 -2.46 19.05 2.30
N THR A 85 -3.51 19.61 2.87
CA THR A 85 -4.93 19.57 2.50
C THR A 85 -5.23 19.59 1.00
N SER A 86 -6.29 18.87 0.61
CA SER A 86 -6.84 18.87 -0.74
C SER A 86 -8.25 19.47 -0.77
N GLU A 87 -8.69 19.90 -1.96
CA GLU A 87 -10.09 20.35 -2.15
C GLU A 87 -11.11 19.25 -1.80
N LYS A 88 -10.74 18.00 -2.00
CA LYS A 88 -11.62 16.85 -1.72
C LYS A 88 -11.77 16.58 -0.22
N TYR A 89 -10.69 16.73 0.53
CA TYR A 89 -10.64 16.47 1.97
C TYR A 89 -10.13 17.70 2.72
N PRO A 90 -11.03 18.51 3.29
CA PRO A 90 -10.65 19.68 4.08
C PRO A 90 -9.86 19.32 5.34
N VAL A 91 -10.06 18.10 5.86
CA VAL A 91 -9.32 17.53 6.98
C VAL A 91 -8.66 16.26 6.50
N MET A 92 -7.38 16.10 6.80
CA MET A 92 -6.57 14.94 6.46
C MET A 92 -6.07 14.27 7.73
N PRO A 93 -5.87 12.92 7.70
CA PRO A 93 -5.20 12.23 8.80
C PRO A 93 -3.77 12.75 8.98
N GLU A 94 -3.24 12.67 10.21
CA GLU A 94 -1.84 13.00 10.49
C GLU A 94 -0.89 11.98 9.86
N GLU A 95 -1.29 10.69 9.85
CA GLU A 95 -0.46 9.60 9.35
C GLU A 95 -1.29 8.50 8.70
N PHE A 96 -0.62 7.67 7.92
CA PHE A 96 -1.19 6.45 7.36
C PHE A 96 -0.32 5.23 7.65
N ILE A 97 -0.95 4.06 7.57
CA ILE A 97 -0.30 2.75 7.57
C ILE A 97 -0.89 1.93 6.43
N ILE A 98 -0.06 1.43 5.53
CA ILE A 98 -0.47 0.44 4.52
C ILE A 98 0.00 -0.93 4.99
N ILE A 99 -0.97 -1.84 5.17
CA ILE A 99 -0.69 -3.19 5.66
C ILE A 99 -0.34 -4.13 4.50
N PRO A 100 0.59 -5.07 4.70
CA PRO A 100 0.88 -6.11 3.71
C PRO A 100 -0.29 -7.06 3.52
N SER A 101 -0.27 -7.81 2.41
CA SER A 101 -1.21 -8.90 2.17
C SER A 101 -1.11 -9.96 3.28
N PHE A 102 -2.26 -10.39 3.81
CA PHE A 102 -2.32 -11.52 4.75
C PHE A 102 -1.93 -12.84 4.05
N ASN A 103 -2.34 -13.02 2.80
CA ASN A 103 -1.98 -14.18 2.00
C ASN A 103 -0.61 -13.96 1.33
N ARG A 104 0.40 -14.68 1.79
CA ARG A 104 1.78 -14.61 1.27
C ARG A 104 1.94 -15.10 -0.17
N MET A 105 0.95 -15.80 -0.72
CA MET A 105 0.97 -16.24 -2.12
C MET A 105 0.56 -15.12 -3.10
N LEU A 106 -0.02 -14.03 -2.59
CA LEU A 106 -0.29 -12.85 -3.39
C LEU A 106 1.02 -12.08 -3.55
N GLY A 107 1.41 -11.82 -4.79
CA GLY A 107 2.53 -10.90 -5.06
C GLY A 107 2.26 -9.52 -4.46
N GLY A 108 3.32 -8.85 -4.02
CA GLY A 108 3.22 -7.49 -3.49
C GLY A 108 3.59 -6.46 -4.55
N SER A 109 3.08 -5.23 -4.38
CA SER A 109 3.50 -4.06 -5.16
C SER A 109 4.82 -3.52 -4.60
N PRO A 110 5.93 -3.54 -5.34
CA PRO A 110 7.18 -3.00 -4.84
C PRO A 110 7.07 -1.48 -4.63
N MET A 111 7.16 -1.04 -3.38
CA MET A 111 7.05 0.38 -3.03
C MET A 111 8.31 1.17 -3.38
N ASN A 112 9.45 0.51 -3.52
CA ASN A 112 10.76 1.12 -3.74
C ASN A 112 11.22 1.09 -5.21
N VAL A 113 10.29 1.11 -6.16
CA VAL A 113 10.55 1.25 -7.60
C VAL A 113 9.80 2.44 -8.18
N ASN A 114 10.32 3.04 -9.26
CA ASN A 114 9.76 4.27 -9.84
C ASN A 114 8.64 4.07 -10.89
N ASN A 115 8.35 2.84 -11.28
CA ASN A 115 7.42 2.53 -12.38
C ASN A 115 6.04 2.05 -11.91
N GLY A 116 5.76 2.10 -10.61
CA GLY A 116 4.53 1.61 -10.01
C GLY A 116 3.33 2.48 -10.39
N LYS A 117 2.31 1.86 -11.00
CA LYS A 117 0.96 2.43 -11.01
C LYS A 117 0.26 1.93 -9.76
N PHE A 118 0.00 2.84 -8.85
CA PHE A 118 -0.72 2.51 -7.62
C PHE A 118 -2.21 2.31 -7.90
N LEU A 119 -2.79 1.31 -7.24
CA LEU A 119 -4.21 0.98 -7.34
C LEU A 119 -5.05 1.79 -6.34
N ASN A 120 -4.42 2.21 -5.25
CA ASN A 120 -5.05 3.04 -4.23
C ASN A 120 -5.12 4.49 -4.72
N PRO A 121 -6.33 5.12 -4.75
CA PRO A 121 -6.50 6.49 -5.24
C PRO A 121 -5.72 7.53 -4.42
N LEU A 122 -5.47 7.33 -3.13
CA LEU A 122 -4.67 8.25 -2.32
C LEU A 122 -3.18 8.23 -2.68
N LEU A 123 -2.69 7.10 -3.21
CA LEU A 123 -1.32 6.96 -3.72
C LEU A 123 -1.20 7.49 -5.15
N SER A 124 -2.17 7.15 -6.03
CA SER A 124 -2.14 7.52 -7.44
C SER A 124 -2.34 9.01 -7.67
N GLU A 125 -3.06 9.70 -6.78
CA GLU A 125 -3.38 11.13 -6.86
C GLU A 125 -2.50 11.99 -5.93
N ASP A 126 -1.35 11.46 -5.50
CA ASP A 126 -0.31 12.17 -4.74
C ASP A 126 -0.75 12.79 -3.38
N TYR A 127 -1.71 12.14 -2.68
CA TYR A 127 -2.13 12.57 -1.35
C TYR A 127 -1.13 12.21 -0.24
N ILE A 128 -0.18 11.34 -0.55
CA ILE A 128 0.75 10.72 0.40
C ILE A 128 2.18 11.15 0.12
N ASP A 129 2.93 11.49 1.16
CA ASP A 129 4.37 11.72 1.07
C ASP A 129 5.11 10.38 0.99
N MET A 130 5.13 9.83 -0.23
CA MET A 130 5.73 8.53 -0.50
C MET A 130 7.22 8.48 -0.17
N ASP A 131 7.97 9.53 -0.52
CA ASP A 131 9.44 9.51 -0.45
C ASP A 131 9.94 9.49 1.00
N ASN A 132 9.24 10.19 1.90
CA ASN A 132 9.56 10.21 3.32
C ASN A 132 8.89 9.10 4.13
N SER A 133 8.08 8.25 3.49
CA SER A 133 7.45 7.12 4.17
C SER A 133 8.45 6.02 4.51
N GLU A 134 8.30 5.43 5.69
CA GLU A 134 9.18 4.37 6.20
C GLU A 134 8.64 2.99 5.83
N LEU A 135 9.56 2.07 5.56
CA LEU A 135 9.30 0.68 5.19
C LEU A 135 9.76 -0.24 6.32
N PHE A 136 8.87 -1.13 6.76
CA PHE A 136 9.15 -2.10 7.83
C PHE A 136 8.89 -3.51 7.31
N LEU A 137 9.86 -4.41 7.46
CA LEU A 137 9.66 -5.83 7.18
C LEU A 137 8.72 -6.48 8.20
N LEU A 138 8.20 -7.66 7.89
CA LEU A 138 7.26 -8.37 8.77
C LEU A 138 7.85 -8.78 10.12
N ASP A 139 9.15 -8.91 10.21
CA ASP A 139 9.90 -9.19 11.45
C ASP A 139 10.17 -7.92 12.29
N GLY A 140 9.73 -6.75 11.81
CA GLY A 140 9.87 -5.46 12.51
C GLY A 140 11.16 -4.69 12.17
N ILE A 141 11.99 -5.19 11.24
CA ILE A 141 13.17 -4.43 10.79
C ILE A 141 12.71 -3.18 10.04
N ASN A 142 13.10 -2.00 10.54
CA ASN A 142 12.92 -0.73 9.87
C ASN A 142 14.02 -0.54 8.82
N LEU A 143 13.63 -0.45 7.56
CA LEU A 143 14.54 -0.19 6.43
C LEU A 143 14.81 1.30 6.21
N GLY A 144 14.14 2.18 6.96
CA GLY A 144 14.20 3.61 6.77
C GLY A 144 13.26 4.11 5.68
N LYS A 145 13.55 5.29 5.15
CA LYS A 145 12.69 5.96 4.18
C LYS A 145 12.68 5.25 2.83
N ARG A 146 11.53 5.33 2.14
CA ARG A 146 11.38 4.82 0.78
C ARG A 146 12.45 5.39 -0.17
N CYS A 147 12.69 6.70 -0.14
CA CYS A 147 13.68 7.36 -1.00
C CYS A 147 15.11 6.80 -0.85
N ASP A 148 15.47 6.32 0.34
CA ASP A 148 16.79 5.75 0.61
C ASP A 148 16.93 4.29 0.14
N ASN A 149 15.80 3.64 -0.19
CA ASN A 149 15.72 2.23 -0.57
C ASN A 149 15.36 2.02 -2.05
N MET A 150 15.39 3.06 -2.87
CA MET A 150 14.99 2.98 -4.27
C MET A 150 15.86 2.04 -5.09
N VAL A 151 15.22 1.15 -5.84
CA VAL A 151 15.88 0.24 -6.80
C VAL A 151 15.70 0.80 -8.21
N ASP A 152 16.80 0.95 -8.96
CA ASP A 152 16.78 1.45 -10.33
C ASP A 152 16.36 0.36 -11.32
N ASP A 153 15.17 0.49 -11.89
CA ASP A 153 14.63 -0.41 -12.91
C ASP A 153 15.35 -0.34 -14.26
N ARG A 154 16.13 0.71 -14.50
CA ARG A 154 16.83 0.93 -15.77
C ARG A 154 17.90 -0.13 -16.07
N TYR A 155 18.19 -1.02 -15.15
CA TYR A 155 19.18 -2.11 -15.36
C TYR A 155 18.72 -3.14 -16.41
N GLU A 156 17.42 -3.39 -16.52
CA GLU A 156 16.89 -4.33 -17.52
C GLU A 156 17.00 -3.81 -18.96
N MET A 157 16.74 -2.52 -19.18
CA MET A 157 16.77 -1.93 -20.51
C MET A 157 18.20 -1.85 -21.11
N ARG A 158 19.24 -1.82 -20.27
CA ARG A 158 20.64 -1.82 -20.73
C ARG A 158 21.11 -3.20 -21.15
N ASN A 159 20.62 -4.27 -20.53
CA ASN A 159 21.02 -5.64 -20.86
C ASN A 159 20.23 -6.23 -22.03
N LEU A 160 18.99 -5.82 -22.25
CA LEU A 160 18.20 -6.19 -23.42
C LEU A 160 18.73 -5.53 -24.72
N LYS A 161 19.40 -4.37 -24.63
CA LYS A 161 20.04 -3.69 -25.78
C LYS A 161 21.45 -4.23 -26.10
N ARG A 162 22.04 -5.08 -25.25
CA ARG A 162 23.26 -5.81 -25.55
C ARG A 162 22.87 -7.21 -26.02
N GLY A 163 22.42 -7.31 -27.27
CA GLY A 163 22.25 -8.60 -27.97
C GLY A 163 23.54 -9.43 -27.87
N PRO A 164 23.45 -10.76 -28.05
CA PRO A 164 24.61 -11.64 -27.95
C PRO A 164 25.70 -11.14 -28.91
N ARG A 165 26.90 -10.92 -28.37
CA ARG A 165 28.07 -10.71 -29.24
C ARG A 165 28.24 -12.02 -29.99
N GLY A 166 27.96 -11.97 -31.31
CA GLY A 166 28.24 -13.09 -32.20
C GLY A 166 29.72 -13.43 -32.11
N TYR A 167 29.99 -14.71 -31.93
CA TYR A 167 31.27 -15.34 -32.19
C TYR A 167 31.37 -15.64 -33.67
#